data_2fcb1ebc951fe0819a770934abc08678
#
_entry.id   2fcb1ebc951fe0819a770934abc08678
#
_cell.length_a   1.000
_cell.length_b   1.000
_cell.length_c   1.000
_cell.angle_alpha   90.00
_cell.angle_beta   90.00
_cell.angle_gamma   90.00
#
_symmetry.space_group_name_H-M   'P 1'
#
loop_
_entity.id
_entity.type
_entity.pdbx_description
1 polymer ?
#
loop_
_entity_poly.entity_id
_entity_poly.type
_entity_poly.pdbx_seq_one_letter_code
_entity_poly.pdbx_strand_id
1 'polypeptide(L)'
;MKPKIKIIYSNYYPSIKKKMVEAVIRQLPVKDYDLIFFGVPGSFEIPYEIARSIKEDTFDNENKIASFKGKDKEKIRNNIVQIAKLSQLNLEKQCIYSAYLALGCIIKGETINHQAISTSIFTNLQRVSIENLIPISNGIFNANNIEEAKKKSLKCTQHACNVLKNLIINDKKK
;
A
#
# COMPACT_ATOMS: atom_id res chain seq x y z
N MET A 1 -17.35 -8.79 -0.24
CA MET A 1 -16.29 -8.51 -1.25
C MET A 1 -14.96 -8.91 -0.65
N LYS A 2 -14.01 -9.50 -1.41
CA LYS A 2 -12.68 -9.84 -0.92
C LYS A 2 -11.87 -8.55 -0.73
N PRO A 3 -11.06 -8.43 0.35
CA PRO A 3 -10.13 -7.32 0.49
C PRO A 3 -9.13 -7.31 -0.68
N LYS A 4 -9.00 -6.16 -1.34
CA LYS A 4 -8.05 -5.96 -2.42
C LYS A 4 -6.76 -5.37 -1.85
N ILE A 5 -5.64 -6.05 -2.04
CA ILE A 5 -4.34 -5.69 -1.45
C ILE A 5 -3.35 -5.40 -2.58
N LYS A 6 -2.72 -4.23 -2.55
CA LYS A 6 -1.61 -3.92 -3.45
C LYS A 6 -0.28 -4.22 -2.76
N ILE A 7 0.48 -5.14 -3.35
CA ILE A 7 1.81 -5.56 -2.90
C ILE A 7 2.85 -4.82 -3.72
N ILE A 8 3.60 -3.91 -3.11
CA ILE A 8 4.67 -3.17 -3.77
C ILE A 8 6.00 -3.72 -3.32
N TYR A 9 6.81 -4.19 -4.25
CA TYR A 9 8.05 -4.88 -3.96
C TYR A 9 9.25 -4.33 -4.73
N SER A 10 10.42 -4.36 -4.09
CA SER A 10 11.70 -4.00 -4.70
C SER A 10 12.21 -5.09 -5.63
N ASN A 11 12.64 -4.70 -6.84
CA ASN A 11 13.28 -5.59 -7.82
C ASN A 11 14.81 -5.69 -7.62
N TYR A 12 15.39 -4.95 -6.69
CA TYR A 12 16.85 -4.80 -6.56
C TYR A 12 17.57 -6.14 -6.31
N TYR A 13 17.00 -7.04 -5.50
CA TYR A 13 17.54 -8.38 -5.23
C TYR A 13 16.58 -9.47 -5.73
N PRO A 14 16.72 -9.96 -6.98
CA PRO A 14 15.76 -10.87 -7.60
C PRO A 14 15.49 -12.16 -6.82
N SER A 15 16.54 -12.77 -6.24
CA SER A 15 16.41 -14.02 -5.46
C SER A 15 15.65 -13.82 -4.15
N ILE A 16 15.82 -12.67 -3.48
CA ILE A 16 15.10 -12.32 -2.25
C ILE A 16 13.65 -11.99 -2.61
N LYS A 17 13.43 -11.15 -3.64
CA LYS A 17 12.11 -10.82 -4.15
C LYS A 17 11.28 -12.07 -4.42
N LYS A 18 11.83 -13.06 -5.16
CA LYS A 18 11.14 -14.30 -5.49
C LYS A 18 10.63 -15.01 -4.24
N LYS A 19 11.49 -15.19 -3.23
CA LYS A 19 11.12 -15.82 -1.94
C LYS A 19 10.02 -15.05 -1.22
N MET A 20 10.10 -13.70 -1.20
CA MET A 20 9.12 -12.87 -0.53
C MET A 20 7.74 -12.93 -1.22
N VAL A 21 7.70 -12.83 -2.55
CA VAL A 21 6.46 -12.92 -3.33
C VAL A 21 5.80 -14.30 -3.16
N GLU A 22 6.56 -15.39 -3.25
CA GLU A 22 6.05 -16.74 -2.99
C GLU A 22 5.50 -16.90 -1.56
N ALA A 23 6.14 -16.27 -0.57
CA ALA A 23 5.67 -16.28 0.80
C ALA A 23 4.33 -15.53 0.95
N VAL A 24 4.16 -14.39 0.27
CA VAL A 24 2.88 -13.66 0.26
C VAL A 24 1.75 -14.52 -0.31
N ILE A 25 1.97 -15.15 -1.47
CA ILE A 25 0.95 -15.99 -2.12
C ILE A 25 0.52 -17.14 -1.21
N ARG A 26 1.46 -17.72 -0.45
CA ARG A 26 1.15 -18.77 0.54
C ARG A 26 0.41 -18.24 1.76
N GLN A 27 0.73 -17.03 2.23
CA GLN A 27 0.13 -16.44 3.43
C GLN A 27 -1.22 -15.76 3.19
N LEU A 28 -1.43 -15.21 2.00
CA LEU A 28 -2.64 -14.51 1.58
C LEU A 28 -3.27 -15.26 0.39
N PRO A 29 -4.06 -16.31 0.64
CA PRO A 29 -4.59 -17.14 -0.43
C PRO A 29 -5.60 -16.35 -1.28
N VAL A 30 -5.57 -16.53 -2.59
CA VAL A 30 -6.44 -15.85 -3.58
C VAL A 30 -7.94 -16.13 -3.40
N LYS A 31 -8.29 -17.19 -2.65
CA LYS A 31 -9.69 -17.46 -2.29
C LYS A 31 -10.24 -16.39 -1.33
N ASP A 32 -9.39 -15.77 -0.48
CA ASP A 32 -9.76 -14.83 0.57
C ASP A 32 -9.38 -13.39 0.24
N TYR A 33 -8.39 -13.18 -0.64
CA TYR A 33 -7.81 -11.86 -0.98
C TYR A 33 -7.69 -11.68 -2.49
N ASP A 34 -7.85 -10.44 -2.96
CA ASP A 34 -7.52 -10.01 -4.31
C ASP A 34 -6.15 -9.32 -4.28
N LEU A 35 -5.13 -9.94 -4.88
CA LEU A 35 -3.74 -9.50 -4.77
C LEU A 35 -3.25 -8.87 -6.07
N ILE A 36 -2.79 -7.63 -6.00
CA ILE A 36 -2.16 -6.91 -7.11
C ILE A 36 -0.69 -6.69 -6.79
N PHE A 37 0.20 -7.19 -7.62
CA PHE A 37 1.64 -7.08 -7.46
C PHE A 37 2.21 -5.98 -8.34
N PHE A 38 3.03 -5.10 -7.75
CA PHE A 38 3.70 -4.01 -8.47
C PHE A 38 5.18 -3.92 -8.07
N GLY A 39 6.08 -4.00 -9.05
CA GLY A 39 7.52 -3.97 -8.82
C GLY A 39 8.10 -2.57 -9.04
N VAL A 40 8.92 -2.11 -8.10
CA VAL A 40 9.70 -0.87 -8.20
C VAL A 40 11.20 -1.18 -8.26
N PRO A 41 12.07 -0.26 -8.75
CA PRO A 41 13.51 -0.51 -8.88
C PRO A 41 14.18 -0.90 -7.56
N GLY A 42 13.93 -0.16 -6.50
CA GLY A 42 14.53 -0.38 -5.17
C GLY A 42 13.53 -0.20 -4.03
N SER A 43 13.98 -0.42 -2.81
CA SER A 43 13.13 -0.25 -1.62
C SER A 43 12.81 1.21 -1.34
N PHE A 44 13.67 2.14 -1.80
CA PHE A 44 13.50 3.57 -1.58
C PHE A 44 12.29 4.15 -2.32
N GLU A 45 11.91 3.57 -3.46
CA GLU A 45 10.79 4.01 -4.28
C GLU A 45 9.43 3.51 -3.77
N ILE A 46 9.41 2.55 -2.85
CA ILE A 46 8.17 1.94 -2.35
C ILE A 46 7.20 2.95 -1.71
N PRO A 47 7.63 3.85 -0.79
CA PRO A 47 6.71 4.82 -0.19
C PRO A 47 6.09 5.77 -1.21
N TYR A 48 6.87 6.21 -2.21
CA TYR A 48 6.37 7.05 -3.30
C TYR A 48 5.30 6.33 -4.11
N GLU A 49 5.54 5.08 -4.50
CA GLU A 49 4.59 4.31 -5.30
C GLU A 49 3.28 4.02 -4.55
N ILE A 50 3.35 3.78 -3.23
CA ILE A 50 2.15 3.66 -2.39
C ILE A 50 1.37 4.97 -2.40
N ALA A 51 2.02 6.10 -2.13
CA ALA A 51 1.38 7.41 -2.10
C ALA A 51 0.76 7.78 -3.46
N ARG A 52 1.47 7.49 -4.57
CA ARG A 52 0.98 7.68 -5.93
C ARG A 52 -0.28 6.86 -6.19
N SER A 53 -0.23 5.57 -5.83
CA SER A 53 -1.36 4.66 -6.01
C SER A 53 -2.61 5.13 -5.27
N ILE A 54 -2.47 5.59 -4.03
CA ILE A 54 -3.59 6.12 -3.24
C ILE A 54 -4.20 7.35 -3.91
N LYS A 55 -3.36 8.25 -4.45
CA LYS A 55 -3.85 9.45 -5.16
C LYS A 55 -4.58 9.10 -6.45
N GLU A 56 -4.04 8.21 -7.26
CA GLU A 56 -4.67 7.77 -8.52
C GLU A 56 -6.04 7.15 -8.27
N ASP A 57 -6.15 6.28 -7.27
CA ASP A 57 -7.40 5.65 -6.87
C ASP A 57 -8.47 6.68 -6.44
N THR A 58 -8.04 7.74 -5.74
CA THR A 58 -8.93 8.82 -5.30
C THR A 58 -9.41 9.65 -6.50
N PHE A 59 -8.52 9.95 -7.44
CA PHE A 59 -8.80 10.77 -8.62
C PHE A 59 -9.77 10.07 -9.59
N ASP A 60 -9.62 8.77 -9.78
CA ASP A 60 -10.52 7.96 -10.61
C ASP A 60 -11.95 7.92 -10.06
N ASN A 61 -12.10 7.90 -8.74
CA ASN A 61 -13.40 7.98 -8.10
C ASN A 61 -14.04 9.36 -8.24
N GLU A 62 -13.27 10.45 -8.14
CA GLU A 62 -13.76 11.82 -8.36
C GLU A 62 -14.20 12.04 -9.82
N ASN A 63 -13.46 11.52 -10.79
CA ASN A 63 -13.79 11.61 -12.21
C ASN A 63 -15.03 10.79 -12.57
N LYS A 64 -15.26 9.63 -11.96
CA LYS A 64 -16.50 8.86 -12.11
C LYS A 64 -17.71 9.64 -11.60
N ILE A 65 -17.57 10.34 -10.47
CA ILE A 65 -18.61 11.20 -9.91
C ILE A 65 -18.84 12.43 -10.82
N ALA A 66 -17.79 13.01 -11.39
CA ALA A 66 -17.87 14.14 -12.30
C ALA A 66 -18.52 13.77 -13.65
N SER A 67 -18.31 12.56 -14.17
CA SER A 67 -18.90 12.10 -15.43
C SER A 67 -20.42 11.90 -15.36
N PHE A 68 -21.00 11.74 -14.17
CA PHE A 68 -22.45 11.73 -13.97
C PHE A 68 -23.10 13.15 -14.07
N LYS A 69 -22.29 14.23 -14.12
CA LYS A 69 -22.76 15.63 -14.08
C LYS A 69 -23.07 16.24 -15.45
N GLY A 70 -23.02 15.49 -16.55
CA GLY A 70 -22.97 16.03 -17.92
C GLY A 70 -24.29 16.41 -18.59
N LYS A 71 -25.48 16.29 -18.00
CA LYS A 71 -26.73 16.42 -18.76
C LYS A 71 -27.80 17.44 -18.32
N ASP A 72 -27.68 18.14 -17.18
CA ASP A 72 -28.72 19.10 -16.78
C ASP A 72 -28.18 20.30 -15.98
N LYS A 73 -27.99 21.42 -16.64
CA LYS A 73 -27.51 22.68 -16.03
C LYS A 73 -28.48 23.29 -14.99
N GLU A 74 -29.75 23.01 -15.05
CA GLU A 74 -30.75 23.55 -14.13
C GLU A 74 -30.87 22.74 -12.81
N LYS A 75 -30.64 21.44 -12.85
CA LYS A 75 -30.49 20.61 -11.65
C LYS A 75 -29.20 20.88 -10.87
N ILE A 76 -28.19 21.45 -11.51
CA ILE A 76 -26.87 21.74 -10.92
C ILE A 76 -26.96 22.79 -9.81
N ARG A 77 -27.82 23.81 -9.95
CA ARG A 77 -27.96 24.89 -8.95
C ARG A 77 -28.52 24.42 -7.61
N ASN A 78 -29.46 23.50 -7.63
CA ASN A 78 -30.03 22.90 -6.43
C ASN A 78 -29.12 21.79 -5.86
N ASN A 79 -28.26 21.19 -6.69
CA ASN A 79 -27.31 20.18 -6.26
C ASN A 79 -26.02 20.76 -5.65
N ILE A 80 -25.66 22.03 -5.88
CA ILE A 80 -24.49 22.64 -5.23
C ILE A 80 -24.66 22.66 -3.71
N VAL A 81 -25.85 22.92 -3.19
CA VAL A 81 -26.13 22.89 -1.75
C VAL A 81 -26.14 21.44 -1.22
N GLN A 82 -26.62 20.49 -2.00
CA GLN A 82 -26.52 19.07 -1.66
C GLN A 82 -25.11 18.52 -1.77
N ILE A 83 -24.32 18.98 -2.76
CA ILE A 83 -22.90 18.62 -2.92
C ILE A 83 -22.07 19.23 -1.78
N ALA A 84 -22.36 20.45 -1.34
CA ALA A 84 -21.72 21.04 -0.16
C ALA A 84 -22.10 20.30 1.13
N LYS A 85 -23.33 19.80 1.26
CA LYS A 85 -23.73 18.93 2.36
C LYS A 85 -23.12 17.52 2.26
N LEU A 86 -22.91 17.00 1.05
CA LEU A 86 -22.25 15.71 0.81
C LEU A 86 -20.72 15.81 0.96
N SER A 87 -20.12 16.98 0.78
CA SER A 87 -18.70 17.23 1.10
C SER A 87 -18.46 17.42 2.60
N GLN A 88 -19.51 17.78 3.36
CA GLN A 88 -19.49 17.76 4.83
C GLN A 88 -19.84 16.40 5.44
N LEU A 89 -20.61 15.56 4.72
CA LEU A 89 -20.74 14.15 5.01
C LEU A 89 -19.51 13.49 4.38
N ASN A 90 -18.53 13.11 5.22
CA ASN A 90 -17.37 12.31 4.86
C ASN A 90 -17.75 11.34 3.73
N LEU A 91 -17.56 11.74 2.48
CA LEU A 91 -17.37 10.80 1.40
C LEU A 91 -16.10 10.07 1.80
N GLU A 92 -16.26 8.95 2.48
CA GLU A 92 -15.19 8.04 2.77
C GLU A 92 -14.42 7.92 1.47
N LYS A 93 -13.15 8.35 1.49
CA LYS A 93 -12.23 8.15 0.38
C LYS A 93 -12.18 6.65 0.17
N GLN A 94 -13.07 6.11 -0.67
CA GLN A 94 -13.05 4.70 -1.00
C GLN A 94 -11.82 4.43 -1.83
N CYS A 95 -10.73 4.16 -1.15
CA CYS A 95 -9.54 3.64 -1.82
C CYS A 95 -9.90 2.27 -2.42
N ILE A 96 -9.52 2.05 -3.68
CA ILE A 96 -9.74 0.77 -4.38
C ILE A 96 -9.08 -0.38 -3.62
N TYR A 97 -7.96 -0.11 -2.96
CA TYR A 97 -7.24 -1.08 -2.16
C TYR A 97 -7.60 -0.95 -0.67
N SER A 98 -7.93 -2.08 -0.06
CA SER A 98 -8.20 -2.18 1.38
C SER A 98 -6.92 -2.02 2.22
N ALA A 99 -5.76 -2.32 1.65
CA ALA A 99 -4.47 -2.24 2.33
C ALA A 99 -3.30 -2.34 1.34
N TYR A 100 -2.10 -1.94 1.80
CA TYR A 100 -0.85 -2.09 1.07
C TYR A 100 0.15 -2.96 1.85
N LEU A 101 0.97 -3.71 1.10
CA LEU A 101 2.09 -4.47 1.65
C LEU A 101 3.38 -4.04 0.96
N ALA A 102 4.32 -3.48 1.72
CA ALA A 102 5.64 -3.07 1.27
C ALA A 102 6.64 -4.22 1.46
N LEU A 103 7.33 -4.65 0.39
CA LEU A 103 8.31 -5.74 0.45
C LEU A 103 9.66 -5.30 -0.10
N GLY A 104 10.72 -5.47 0.69
CA GLY A 104 12.06 -5.11 0.27
C GLY A 104 13.13 -5.57 1.21
N CYS A 105 14.37 -5.41 0.77
CA CYS A 105 15.54 -5.68 1.57
C CYS A 105 16.58 -4.58 1.38
N ILE A 106 17.18 -4.12 2.46
CA ILE A 106 18.28 -3.17 2.45
C ILE A 106 19.49 -3.87 3.04
N ILE A 107 20.52 -4.11 2.24
CA ILE A 107 21.75 -4.74 2.69
C ILE A 107 22.76 -3.66 3.03
N LYS A 108 23.45 -3.85 4.17
CA LYS A 108 24.51 -2.97 4.63
C LYS A 108 25.61 -2.90 3.57
N GLY A 109 25.84 -1.68 3.06
CA GLY A 109 26.99 -1.36 2.23
C GLY A 109 28.19 -0.88 3.06
N GLU A 110 29.25 -0.45 2.39
CA GLU A 110 30.45 0.09 3.03
C GLU A 110 30.19 1.43 3.76
N THR A 111 29.16 2.16 3.35
CA THR A 111 28.78 3.45 3.92
C THR A 111 27.58 3.33 4.85
N ILE A 112 27.36 4.36 5.69
CA ILE A 112 26.19 4.46 6.60
C ILE A 112 24.85 4.74 5.87
N ASN A 113 24.87 4.91 4.56
CA ASN A 113 23.69 5.27 3.75
C ASN A 113 22.51 4.29 3.94
N HIS A 114 22.79 3.01 4.19
CA HIS A 114 21.74 2.01 4.41
C HIS A 114 20.87 2.34 5.63
N GLN A 115 21.40 2.97 6.68
CA GLN A 115 20.62 3.40 7.86
C GLN A 115 19.74 4.59 7.52
N ALA A 116 20.30 5.61 6.84
CA ALA A 116 19.55 6.78 6.41
C ALA A 116 18.39 6.39 5.46
N ILE A 117 18.65 5.51 4.50
CA ILE A 117 17.64 4.96 3.57
C ILE A 117 16.55 4.23 4.36
N SER A 118 16.92 3.36 5.29
CA SER A 118 15.93 2.60 6.10
C SER A 118 15.05 3.51 6.92
N THR A 119 15.64 4.48 7.62
CA THR A 119 14.90 5.46 8.43
C THR A 119 13.93 6.26 7.57
N SER A 120 14.40 6.77 6.42
CA SER A 120 13.57 7.51 5.49
C SER A 120 12.36 6.68 5.00
N ILE A 121 12.60 5.42 4.60
CA ILE A 121 11.55 4.53 4.11
C ILE A 121 10.51 4.28 5.22
N PHE A 122 10.93 3.89 6.41
CA PHE A 122 10.03 3.52 7.50
C PHE A 122 9.19 4.71 7.96
N THR A 123 9.81 5.90 8.11
CA THR A 123 9.11 7.14 8.44
C THR A 123 8.07 7.49 7.38
N ASN A 124 8.43 7.40 6.09
CA ASN A 124 7.50 7.76 5.02
C ASN A 124 6.37 6.73 4.86
N LEU A 125 6.61 5.43 5.04
CA LEU A 125 5.54 4.42 5.05
C LEU A 125 4.52 4.69 6.15
N GLN A 126 5.00 4.99 7.36
CA GLN A 126 4.12 5.32 8.48
C GLN A 126 3.36 6.61 8.24
N ARG A 127 4.02 7.67 7.73
CA ARG A 127 3.39 8.94 7.39
C ARG A 127 2.27 8.75 6.36
N VAL A 128 2.54 8.07 5.26
CA VAL A 128 1.54 7.82 4.20
C VAL A 128 0.35 7.04 4.76
N SER A 129 0.59 6.05 5.63
CA SER A 129 -0.47 5.28 6.27
C SER A 129 -1.37 6.15 7.16
N ILE A 130 -0.78 7.01 8.00
CA ILE A 130 -1.51 7.89 8.92
C ILE A 130 -2.28 8.98 8.16
N GLU A 131 -1.62 9.65 7.21
CA GLU A 131 -2.21 10.76 6.43
C GLU A 131 -3.42 10.30 5.59
N ASN A 132 -3.43 9.05 5.15
CA ASN A 132 -4.50 8.52 4.30
C ASN A 132 -5.46 7.56 5.03
N LEU A 133 -5.20 7.25 6.31
CA LEU A 133 -5.96 6.27 7.11
C LEU A 133 -6.10 4.91 6.42
N ILE A 134 -5.05 4.48 5.72
CA ILE A 134 -5.01 3.21 4.99
C ILE A 134 -3.96 2.30 5.62
N PRO A 135 -4.31 1.03 5.94
CA PRO A 135 -3.35 0.07 6.45
C PRO A 135 -2.18 -0.17 5.49
N ILE A 136 -0.96 0.09 5.94
CA ILE A 136 0.28 -0.25 5.22
C ILE A 136 1.10 -1.17 6.12
N SER A 137 1.32 -2.41 5.69
CA SER A 137 2.19 -3.33 6.41
C SER A 137 3.60 -3.29 5.86
N ASN A 138 4.58 -3.16 6.76
CA ASN A 138 5.99 -3.07 6.40
C ASN A 138 6.67 -4.45 6.45
N GLY A 139 7.01 -5.00 5.30
CA GLY A 139 7.85 -6.18 5.11
C GLY A 139 9.26 -5.84 4.60
N ILE A 140 9.68 -4.57 4.67
CA ILE A 140 11.04 -4.15 4.35
C ILE A 140 11.93 -4.39 5.58
N PHE A 141 13.09 -4.97 5.38
CA PHE A 141 14.01 -5.30 6.47
C PHE A 141 15.48 -5.01 6.09
N ASN A 142 16.30 -4.85 7.12
CA ASN A 142 17.75 -4.66 6.98
C ASN A 142 18.49 -5.98 7.20
N ALA A 143 19.57 -6.18 6.45
CA ALA A 143 20.49 -7.29 6.60
C ALA A 143 21.94 -6.83 6.47
N ASN A 144 22.87 -7.54 7.11
CA ASN A 144 24.29 -7.22 7.00
C ASN A 144 24.90 -7.70 5.68
N ASN A 145 24.34 -8.79 5.12
CA ASN A 145 24.82 -9.37 3.87
C ASN A 145 23.69 -10.15 3.19
N ILE A 146 23.97 -10.65 1.98
CA ILE A 146 23.00 -11.36 1.15
C ILE A 146 22.53 -12.68 1.76
N GLU A 147 23.40 -13.38 2.49
CA GLU A 147 23.05 -14.67 3.12
C GLU A 147 22.09 -14.46 4.29
N GLU A 148 22.33 -13.44 5.10
CA GLU A 148 21.41 -13.05 6.16
C GLU A 148 20.05 -12.62 5.58
N ALA A 149 20.08 -11.83 4.50
CA ALA A 149 18.87 -11.40 3.80
C ALA A 149 18.04 -12.58 3.30
N LYS A 150 18.66 -13.59 2.71
CA LYS A 150 17.98 -14.81 2.26
C LYS A 150 17.34 -15.59 3.43
N LYS A 151 17.99 -15.62 4.61
CA LYS A 151 17.47 -16.29 5.82
C LYS A 151 16.29 -15.52 6.43
N LYS A 152 16.39 -14.19 6.50
CA LYS A 152 15.36 -13.33 7.11
C LYS A 152 14.12 -13.13 6.23
N SER A 153 14.26 -13.19 4.91
CA SER A 153 13.21 -12.82 3.95
C SER A 153 11.87 -13.48 4.21
N LEU A 154 11.87 -14.80 4.45
CA LEU A 154 10.63 -15.55 4.70
C LEU A 154 9.95 -15.10 6.00
N LYS A 155 10.70 -15.05 7.11
CA LYS A 155 10.18 -14.68 8.43
C LYS A 155 9.62 -13.25 8.45
N CYS A 156 10.34 -12.30 7.85
CA CYS A 156 9.90 -10.91 7.78
C CYS A 156 8.63 -10.76 6.94
N THR A 157 8.54 -11.46 5.79
CA THR A 157 7.35 -11.46 4.96
C THR A 157 6.14 -12.08 5.67
N GLN A 158 6.32 -13.22 6.34
CA GLN A 158 5.27 -13.88 7.12
C GLN A 158 4.73 -12.97 8.22
N HIS A 159 5.64 -12.30 8.94
CA HIS A 159 5.25 -11.34 9.98
C HIS A 159 4.42 -10.19 9.38
N ALA A 160 4.89 -9.58 8.29
CA ALA A 160 4.18 -8.50 7.63
C ALA A 160 2.79 -8.93 7.12
N CYS A 161 2.65 -10.13 6.56
CA CYS A 161 1.35 -10.67 6.16
C CYS A 161 0.41 -10.85 7.36
N ASN A 162 0.92 -11.31 8.50
CA ASN A 162 0.10 -11.48 9.71
C ASN A 162 -0.36 -10.13 10.28
N VAL A 163 0.52 -9.13 10.32
CA VAL A 163 0.15 -7.75 10.69
C VAL A 163 -0.94 -7.23 9.78
N LEU A 164 -0.79 -7.39 8.47
CA LEU A 164 -1.78 -6.94 7.49
C LEU A 164 -3.16 -7.57 7.68
N LYS A 165 -3.21 -8.90 7.91
CA LYS A 165 -4.45 -9.62 8.22
C LYS A 165 -5.17 -9.01 9.42
N ASN A 166 -4.44 -8.75 10.50
CA ASN A 166 -5.02 -8.19 11.73
C ASN A 166 -5.56 -6.76 11.51
N LEU A 167 -4.86 -5.93 10.74
CA LEU A 167 -5.31 -4.58 10.42
C LEU A 167 -6.61 -4.60 9.60
N ILE A 168 -6.69 -5.44 8.56
CA ILE A 168 -7.89 -5.57 7.71
C ILE A 168 -9.09 -6.13 8.48
N ILE A 169 -8.88 -7.06 9.40
CA ILE A 169 -9.97 -7.64 10.22
C ILE A 169 -10.54 -6.58 11.17
N ASN A 170 -9.70 -5.76 11.76
CA ASN A 170 -10.13 -4.72 12.70
C ASN A 170 -10.92 -3.59 11.99
N ASP A 171 -10.55 -3.25 10.76
CA ASP A 171 -11.32 -2.28 9.96
C ASP A 171 -12.74 -2.74 9.61
N LYS A 172 -12.95 -4.05 9.46
CA LYS A 172 -14.28 -4.62 9.16
C LYS A 172 -15.21 -4.70 10.37
N LYS A 173 -14.70 -4.50 11.59
CA LYS A 173 -15.47 -4.54 12.84
C LYS A 173 -16.02 -3.18 13.28
N LYS A 174 -15.68 -2.12 12.56
CA LYS A 174 -16.25 -0.78 12.71
C LYS A 174 -17.38 -0.55 11.72
#